data_17191131043857ea0cfcec4da223f374
#
_entry.id   17191131043857ea0cfcec4da223f374
#
_cell.length_a   1.000
_cell.length_b   1.000
_cell.length_c   1.000
_cell.angle_alpha   90.00
_cell.angle_beta   90.00
_cell.angle_gamma   90.00
#
_symmetry.space_group_name_H-M   'P 1'
#
loop_
_entity.id
_entity.type
_entity.pdbx_description
1 polymer ?
#
loop_
_entity_poly.entity_id
_entity_poly.type
_entity_poly.pdbx_seq_one_letter_code
_entity_poly.pdbx_strand_id
1 'polypeptide(L)'
;MKAVHTESELMEKLKEELEDELEGIIEYDHLYNALKAHKMHKEAMVIESIASNEYKHACALWDMLKDLDVDLSDHEDIHTKWETVKTIFNI
;
A
#
# COMPACT_ATOMS: atom_id res chain seq x y z
N MET A 1 32.80 -3.14 4.45
CA MET A 1 32.22 -3.32 3.13
C MET A 1 30.76 -3.71 3.24
N LYS A 2 29.93 -3.05 2.55
CA LYS A 2 28.53 -3.37 2.69
C LYS A 2 28.05 -4.30 1.59
N ALA A 3 27.06 -5.08 1.91
CA ALA A 3 26.49 -6.00 0.97
C ALA A 3 25.79 -5.27 -0.17
N VAL A 4 25.87 -5.83 -1.34
CA VAL A 4 25.19 -5.34 -2.51
C VAL A 4 24.07 -6.32 -2.83
N HIS A 5 22.86 -5.83 -2.91
CA HIS A 5 21.73 -6.69 -3.25
C HIS A 5 21.77 -7.05 -4.71
N THR A 6 21.37 -8.27 -5.04
CA THR A 6 21.17 -8.67 -6.43
C THR A 6 19.90 -8.00 -6.95
N GLU A 7 19.73 -7.97 -8.26
CA GLU A 7 18.49 -7.45 -8.85
C GLU A 7 17.27 -8.21 -8.34
N SER A 8 17.40 -9.54 -8.24
CA SER A 8 16.31 -10.37 -7.74
C SER A 8 15.91 -9.99 -6.32
N GLU A 9 16.92 -9.77 -5.45
CA GLU A 9 16.65 -9.34 -4.08
C GLU A 9 15.98 -7.97 -4.02
N LEU A 10 16.40 -7.04 -4.89
CA LEU A 10 15.78 -5.72 -4.95
C LEU A 10 14.33 -5.81 -5.41
N MET A 11 14.04 -6.66 -6.39
CA MET A 11 12.67 -6.86 -6.85
C MET A 11 11.79 -7.41 -5.73
N GLU A 12 12.30 -8.37 -4.97
CA GLU A 12 11.55 -8.92 -3.84
C GLU A 12 11.29 -7.86 -2.77
N LYS A 13 12.29 -7.02 -2.49
CA LYS A 13 12.11 -5.96 -1.51
C LYS A 13 11.10 -4.92 -1.95
N LEU A 14 11.08 -4.60 -3.23
CA LEU A 14 10.09 -3.67 -3.78
C LEU A 14 8.68 -4.24 -3.66
N LYS A 15 8.51 -5.54 -3.90
CA LYS A 15 7.23 -6.21 -3.71
C LYS A 15 6.78 -6.17 -2.26
N GLU A 16 7.70 -6.42 -1.33
CA GLU A 16 7.41 -6.37 0.10
C GLU A 16 6.96 -4.97 0.51
N GLU A 17 7.66 -3.94 0.01
CA GLU A 17 7.30 -2.56 0.30
C GLU A 17 5.91 -2.22 -0.23
N LEU A 18 5.58 -2.69 -1.43
CA LEU A 18 4.25 -2.47 -2.00
C LEU A 18 3.19 -3.13 -1.12
N GLU A 19 3.42 -4.37 -0.72
CA GLU A 19 2.47 -5.08 0.11
C GLU A 19 2.28 -4.38 1.46
N ASP A 20 3.37 -3.90 2.06
CA ASP A 20 3.32 -3.19 3.33
C ASP A 20 2.52 -1.89 3.22
N GLU A 21 2.69 -1.15 2.12
CA GLU A 21 1.93 0.09 1.89
C GLU A 21 0.43 -0.22 1.76
N LEU A 22 0.09 -1.26 1.01
CA LEU A 22 -1.30 -1.65 0.82
C LEU A 22 -1.93 -2.08 2.14
N GLU A 23 -1.21 -2.87 2.93
CA GLU A 23 -1.70 -3.30 4.23
C GLU A 23 -1.89 -2.12 5.18
N GLY A 24 -0.96 -1.18 5.16
CA GLY A 24 -1.06 0.04 5.95
C GLY A 24 -2.32 0.83 5.62
N ILE A 25 -2.65 0.96 4.34
CA ILE A 25 -3.87 1.64 3.91
C ILE A 25 -5.11 0.96 4.47
N ILE A 26 -5.14 -0.36 4.41
CA ILE A 26 -6.28 -1.13 4.91
C ILE A 26 -6.44 -0.92 6.42
N GLU A 27 -5.34 -0.90 7.16
CA GLU A 27 -5.36 -0.64 8.59
C GLU A 27 -5.84 0.77 8.91
N TYR A 28 -5.39 1.76 8.15
CA TYR A 28 -5.84 3.15 8.32
C TYR A 28 -7.33 3.29 8.01
N ASP A 29 -7.84 2.53 7.05
CA ASP A 29 -9.26 2.54 6.76
C ASP A 29 -10.08 2.04 7.95
N HIS A 30 -9.63 0.96 8.58
CA HIS A 30 -10.29 0.44 9.78
C HIS A 30 -10.27 1.47 10.91
N LEU A 31 -9.12 2.13 11.09
CA LEU A 31 -8.98 3.15 12.13
C LEU A 31 -9.86 4.36 11.83
N TYR A 32 -9.91 4.78 10.57
CA TYR A 32 -10.75 5.88 10.13
C TYR A 32 -12.22 5.62 10.49
N ASN A 33 -12.70 4.43 10.16
CA ASN A 33 -14.09 4.05 10.43
C ASN A 33 -14.38 3.99 11.94
N ALA A 34 -13.43 3.48 12.73
CA ALA A 34 -13.56 3.44 14.16
C ALA A 34 -13.61 4.84 14.77
N LEU A 35 -12.75 5.73 14.31
CA LEU A 35 -12.73 7.13 14.77
C LEU A 35 -14.04 7.83 14.44
N LYS A 36 -14.58 7.62 13.26
CA LYS A 36 -15.85 8.20 12.88
C LYS A 36 -16.99 7.65 13.74
N ALA A 37 -16.98 6.37 14.03
CA ALA A 37 -17.98 5.75 14.87
C ALA A 37 -18.00 6.35 16.28
N HIS A 38 -16.84 6.81 16.76
CA HIS A 38 -16.71 7.49 18.05
C HIS A 38 -16.84 9.01 17.93
N LYS A 39 -17.26 9.50 16.76
CA LYS A 39 -17.47 10.92 16.48
C LYS A 39 -16.19 11.76 16.60
N MET A 40 -15.06 11.12 16.42
CA MET A 40 -13.75 11.77 16.41
C MET A 40 -13.42 12.17 14.98
N HIS A 41 -14.21 13.11 14.45
CA HIS A 41 -14.14 13.46 13.02
C HIS A 41 -12.84 14.15 12.61
N LYS A 42 -12.29 14.98 13.50
CA LYS A 42 -11.05 15.67 13.23
C LYS A 42 -9.90 14.67 13.08
N GLU A 43 -9.83 13.73 14.03
CA GLU A 43 -8.81 12.68 14.00
C GLU A 43 -8.98 11.77 12.80
N ALA A 44 -10.24 11.46 12.46
CA ALA A 44 -10.53 10.64 11.29
C ALA A 44 -10.00 11.31 10.01
N MET A 45 -10.15 12.63 9.88
CA MET A 45 -9.66 13.34 8.70
C MET A 45 -8.13 13.30 8.59
N VAL A 46 -7.44 13.35 9.73
CA VAL A 46 -5.97 13.20 9.73
C VAL A 46 -5.57 11.82 9.22
N ILE A 47 -6.25 10.78 9.70
CA ILE A 47 -5.99 9.41 9.28
C ILE A 47 -6.27 9.24 7.77
N GLU A 48 -7.35 9.83 7.28
CA GLU A 48 -7.68 9.79 5.86
C GLU A 48 -6.56 10.43 5.02
N SER A 49 -6.01 11.53 5.48
CA SER A 49 -4.92 12.21 4.80
C SER A 49 -3.67 11.32 4.75
N ILE A 50 -3.37 10.63 5.85
CA ILE A 50 -2.23 9.70 5.90
C ILE A 50 -2.47 8.55 4.91
N ALA A 51 -3.67 7.98 4.91
CA ALA A 51 -4.00 6.89 3.99
C ALA A 51 -3.86 7.32 2.53
N SER A 52 -4.28 8.54 2.20
CA SER A 52 -4.14 9.06 0.85
C SER A 52 -2.69 9.17 0.42
N ASN A 53 -1.80 9.58 1.32
CA ASN A 53 -0.37 9.64 1.03
C ASN A 53 0.21 8.24 0.84
N GLU A 54 -0.21 7.28 1.65
CA GLU A 54 0.23 5.90 1.50
C GLU A 54 -0.23 5.32 0.16
N TYR A 55 -1.42 5.71 -0.30
CA TYR A 55 -1.91 5.29 -1.59
C TYR A 55 -1.02 5.80 -2.73
N LYS A 56 -0.56 7.05 -2.64
CA LYS A 56 0.36 7.61 -3.63
C LYS A 56 1.67 6.82 -3.66
N HIS A 57 2.16 6.43 -2.49
CA HIS A 57 3.36 5.60 -2.39
C HIS A 57 3.14 4.24 -3.05
N ALA A 58 2.00 3.63 -2.79
CA ALA A 58 1.67 2.33 -3.38
C ALA A 58 1.61 2.42 -4.91
N CYS A 59 1.02 3.48 -5.45
CA CYS A 59 0.96 3.69 -6.89
C CYS A 59 2.35 3.84 -7.49
N ALA A 60 3.23 4.59 -6.82
CA ALA A 60 4.59 4.77 -7.30
C ALA A 60 5.36 3.44 -7.32
N LEU A 61 5.20 2.64 -6.27
CA LEU A 61 5.84 1.32 -6.21
C LEU A 61 5.31 0.38 -7.28
N TRP A 62 4.00 0.40 -7.48
CA TRP A 62 3.36 -0.41 -8.52
C TRP A 62 3.91 -0.07 -9.90
N ASP A 63 3.98 1.23 -10.21
CA ASP A 63 4.48 1.68 -11.49
C ASP A 63 5.95 1.33 -11.68
N MET A 64 6.74 1.46 -10.63
CA MET A 64 8.16 1.10 -10.65
C MET A 64 8.33 -0.40 -10.97
N LEU A 65 7.54 -1.25 -10.33
CA LEU A 65 7.60 -2.69 -10.56
C LEU A 65 7.19 -3.04 -11.99
N LYS A 66 6.19 -2.35 -12.52
CA LYS A 66 5.78 -2.53 -13.91
C LYS A 66 6.88 -2.12 -14.88
N ASP A 67 7.51 -0.99 -14.62
CA ASP A 67 8.60 -0.50 -15.47
C ASP A 67 9.81 -1.43 -15.46
N LEU A 68 9.99 -2.16 -14.36
CA LEU A 68 11.07 -3.13 -14.23
C LEU A 68 10.67 -4.52 -14.76
N ASP A 69 9.51 -4.62 -15.38
CA ASP A 69 8.99 -5.88 -15.93
C ASP A 69 8.82 -6.97 -14.87
N VAL A 70 8.52 -6.58 -13.64
CA VAL A 70 8.26 -7.55 -12.59
C VAL A 70 6.83 -8.06 -12.74
N ASP A 71 6.70 -9.38 -12.85
CA ASP A 71 5.39 -10.00 -12.97
C ASP A 71 4.78 -10.17 -11.58
N LEU A 72 3.64 -9.52 -11.36
CA LEU A 72 2.91 -9.60 -10.09
C LEU A 72 1.72 -10.54 -10.16
N SER A 73 1.51 -11.19 -11.30
CA SER A 73 0.33 -12.05 -11.50
C SER A 73 0.29 -13.23 -10.53
N ASP A 74 1.44 -13.70 -10.06
CA ASP A 74 1.52 -14.82 -9.13
C ASP A 74 1.40 -14.40 -7.67
N HIS A 75 1.29 -13.10 -7.41
CA HIS A 75 1.22 -12.56 -6.05
C HIS A 75 -0.23 -12.28 -5.66
N GLU A 76 -0.94 -13.32 -5.29
CA GLU A 76 -2.35 -13.21 -4.89
C GLU A 76 -2.56 -12.20 -3.77
N ASP A 77 -1.66 -12.18 -2.79
CA ASP A 77 -1.77 -11.28 -1.64
C ASP A 77 -1.73 -9.82 -2.08
N ILE A 78 -0.83 -9.48 -2.99
CA ILE A 78 -0.72 -8.12 -3.51
C ILE A 78 -1.99 -7.75 -4.29
N HIS A 79 -2.45 -8.65 -5.15
CA HIS A 79 -3.66 -8.41 -5.92
C HIS A 79 -4.89 -8.23 -5.03
N THR A 80 -5.05 -9.11 -4.05
CA THR A 80 -6.18 -9.05 -3.14
C THR A 80 -6.19 -7.73 -2.36
N LYS A 81 -5.04 -7.35 -1.82
CA LYS A 81 -4.90 -6.09 -1.09
C LYS A 81 -5.12 -4.88 -1.99
N TRP A 82 -4.62 -4.94 -3.22
CA TRP A 82 -4.82 -3.86 -4.19
C TRP A 82 -6.29 -3.65 -4.50
N GLU A 83 -7.04 -4.74 -4.71
CA GLU A 83 -8.48 -4.65 -4.97
C GLU A 83 -9.22 -4.07 -3.76
N THR A 84 -8.81 -4.46 -2.55
CA THR A 84 -9.38 -3.89 -1.33
C THR A 84 -9.13 -2.39 -1.24
N VAL A 85 -7.91 -1.97 -1.53
CA VAL A 85 -7.52 -0.56 -1.50
C VAL A 85 -8.30 0.24 -2.54
N LYS A 86 -8.45 -0.31 -3.74
CA LYS A 86 -9.24 0.36 -4.77
C LYS A 86 -10.69 0.56 -4.32
N THR A 87 -11.24 -0.43 -3.64
CA THR A 87 -12.59 -0.33 -3.10
C THR A 87 -12.68 0.78 -2.04
N ILE A 88 -11.69 0.85 -1.16
CA ILE A 88 -11.63 1.90 -0.13
C ILE A 88 -11.66 3.29 -0.75
N PHE A 89 -10.88 3.50 -1.80
CA PHE A 89 -10.81 4.81 -2.47
C PHE A 89 -11.84 4.97 -3.57
N ASN A 90 -12.66 3.97 -3.80
CA ASN A 90 -13.73 4.00 -4.79
C ASN A 90 -13.20 4.29 -6.20
N ILE A 91 -12.18 3.56 -6.58
CA ILE A 91 -11.54 3.73 -7.89
C ILE A 91 -11.93 2.58 -8.82
#